data_b503322f826cee1d046d27fff5c2c824
#
_entry.id   b503322f826cee1d046d27fff5c2c824
#
_cell.length_a   1.000
_cell.length_b   1.000
_cell.length_c   1.000
_cell.angle_alpha   90.00
_cell.angle_beta   90.00
_cell.angle_gamma   90.00
#
_symmetry.space_group_name_H-M   'P 1'
#
loop_
_entity.id
_entity.type
_entity.pdbx_description
1 polymer ?
#
loop_
_entity_poly.entity_id
_entity_poly.type
_entity_poly.pdbx_seq_one_letter_code
_entity_poly.pdbx_strand_id
1 'polypeptide(L)'
;KQAKVGRRVVDISRAIQRHIEGHGLHVVREYTGHGVGRQMHEPPQVLNYVAGDADGNTVLTPGLVIAIEPMVQRGTWQTRTLRDNWTVVSKDNSLTAHFEHTVAITNNGPEILTLP
;
A
#
# COMPACT_ATOMS: atom_id res chain seq x y z
N LYS A 1 12.33 -2.52 2.46
CA LYS A 1 13.56 -2.72 1.64
C LYS A 1 13.49 -1.99 0.30
N GLN A 2 12.30 -1.85 -0.33
CA GLN A 2 12.13 -1.18 -1.63
C GLN A 2 11.93 0.35 -1.52
N ALA A 3 11.51 0.86 -0.39
CA ALA A 3 11.29 2.30 -0.15
C ALA A 3 12.64 3.04 -0.01
N LYS A 4 13.39 3.15 -1.09
CA LYS A 4 14.72 3.77 -1.15
C LYS A 4 14.80 4.78 -2.28
N VAL A 5 15.63 5.80 -2.10
CA VAL A 5 15.94 6.80 -3.14
C VAL A 5 16.31 6.11 -4.45
N GLY A 6 15.76 6.61 -5.56
CA GLY A 6 15.98 6.10 -6.92
C GLY A 6 15.13 4.88 -7.30
N ARG A 7 14.49 4.21 -6.34
CA ARG A 7 13.45 3.21 -6.64
C ARG A 7 12.17 3.91 -7.07
N ARG A 8 11.20 3.12 -7.52
CA ARG A 8 9.88 3.61 -7.94
C ARG A 8 8.78 3.07 -7.02
N VAL A 9 7.66 3.75 -6.98
CA VAL A 9 6.48 3.27 -6.21
C VAL A 9 6.09 1.85 -6.62
N VAL A 10 6.16 1.53 -7.91
CA VAL A 10 5.86 0.17 -8.42
C VAL A 10 6.79 -0.92 -7.84
N ASP A 11 8.00 -0.59 -7.42
CA ASP A 11 8.89 -1.56 -6.77
C ASP A 11 8.37 -1.95 -5.38
N ILE A 12 7.75 -1.00 -4.68
CA ILE A 12 7.05 -1.24 -3.41
C ILE A 12 5.83 -2.12 -3.68
N SER A 13 4.97 -1.72 -4.63
CA SER A 13 3.76 -2.45 -5.02
C SER A 13 4.05 -3.91 -5.36
N ARG A 14 5.07 -4.13 -6.19
CA ARG A 14 5.52 -5.47 -6.60
C ARG A 14 6.02 -6.31 -5.43
N ALA A 15 6.75 -5.70 -4.51
CA ALA A 15 7.28 -6.39 -3.34
C ALA A 15 6.15 -6.81 -2.39
N ILE A 16 5.16 -5.94 -2.16
CA ILE A 16 3.98 -6.21 -1.34
C ILE A 16 3.18 -7.37 -1.96
N GLN A 17 2.82 -7.24 -3.24
CA GLN A 17 2.02 -8.23 -3.93
C GLN A 17 2.68 -9.62 -3.90
N ARG A 18 3.97 -9.70 -4.27
CA ARG A 18 4.71 -10.96 -4.26
C ARG A 18 4.77 -11.60 -2.88
N HIS A 19 4.96 -10.80 -1.84
CA HIS A 19 5.03 -11.31 -0.48
C HIS A 19 3.68 -11.90 -0.04
N ILE A 20 2.60 -11.17 -0.24
CA ILE A 20 1.25 -11.57 0.16
C ILE A 20 0.79 -12.80 -0.64
N GLU A 21 0.88 -12.74 -1.97
CA GLU A 21 0.45 -13.84 -2.85
C GLU A 21 1.33 -15.09 -2.68
N GLY A 22 2.62 -14.91 -2.39
CA GLY A 22 3.53 -16.03 -2.07
C GLY A 22 3.16 -16.79 -0.78
N HIS A 23 2.31 -16.22 0.09
CA HIS A 23 1.74 -16.90 1.25
C HIS A 23 0.30 -17.41 1.01
N GLY A 24 -0.17 -17.43 -0.23
CA GLY A 24 -1.52 -17.88 -0.58
C GLY A 24 -2.62 -16.93 -0.12
N LEU A 25 -2.28 -15.66 0.06
CA LEU A 25 -3.21 -14.60 0.45
C LEU A 25 -3.45 -13.64 -0.72
N HIS A 26 -4.46 -12.80 -0.63
CA HIS A 26 -4.86 -11.87 -1.67
C HIS A 26 -4.75 -10.41 -1.20
N VAL A 27 -4.30 -9.55 -2.11
CA VAL A 27 -4.21 -8.11 -1.90
C VAL A 27 -5.50 -7.44 -2.35
N VAL A 28 -6.10 -6.64 -1.46
CA VAL A 28 -7.23 -5.77 -1.83
C VAL A 28 -6.77 -4.73 -2.86
N ARG A 29 -7.60 -4.45 -3.86
CA ARG A 29 -7.27 -3.57 -4.98
C ARG A 29 -8.04 -2.25 -5.00
N GLU A 30 -9.14 -2.17 -4.28
CA GLU A 30 -10.00 -0.99 -4.23
C GLU A 30 -9.43 0.13 -3.35
N TYR A 31 -8.46 -0.18 -2.49
CA TYR A 31 -7.84 0.78 -1.59
C TYR A 31 -6.33 0.77 -1.75
N THR A 32 -5.71 1.93 -1.53
CA THR A 32 -4.29 2.13 -1.80
C THR A 32 -3.64 2.98 -0.72
N GLY A 33 -2.34 2.84 -0.56
CA GLY A 33 -1.53 3.82 0.12
C GLY A 33 -1.40 5.11 -0.68
N HIS A 34 -0.78 6.11 -0.10
CA HIS A 34 -0.76 7.47 -0.64
C HIS A 34 0.43 8.29 -0.14
N GLY A 35 0.70 9.42 -0.78
CA GLY A 35 1.58 10.45 -0.24
C GLY A 35 0.98 11.08 1.01
N VAL A 36 1.85 11.55 1.90
CA VAL A 36 1.50 12.28 3.11
C VAL A 36 2.30 13.58 3.15
N GLY A 37 1.63 14.71 3.34
CA GLY A 37 2.28 16.01 3.42
C GLY A 37 1.45 17.00 4.20
N ARG A 38 1.13 18.15 3.60
CA ARG A 38 0.22 19.12 4.21
C ARG A 38 -1.19 18.56 4.35
N GLN A 39 -1.56 17.66 3.45
CA GLN A 39 -2.82 16.92 3.51
C GLN A 39 -2.52 15.48 3.94
N MET A 40 -3.50 14.84 4.59
CA MET A 40 -3.39 13.44 4.97
C MET A 40 -3.20 12.55 3.73
N HIS A 41 -3.92 12.84 2.64
CA HIS A 41 -3.86 12.12 1.38
C HIS A 41 -3.42 13.05 0.26
N GLU A 42 -2.27 12.79 -0.32
CA GLU A 42 -1.78 13.50 -1.50
C GLU A 42 -1.01 12.54 -2.43
N PRO A 43 -0.72 12.94 -3.67
CA PRO A 43 0.10 12.10 -4.56
C PRO A 43 1.47 11.78 -3.97
N PRO A 44 2.07 10.63 -4.37
CA PRO A 44 1.56 9.64 -5.32
C PRO A 44 0.60 8.63 -4.69
N GLN A 45 -0.22 7.94 -5.50
CA GLN A 45 -0.84 6.70 -5.07
C GLN A 45 0.23 5.62 -4.87
N VAL A 46 0.08 4.83 -3.80
CA VAL A 46 0.98 3.71 -3.48
C VAL A 46 0.16 2.43 -3.52
N LEU A 47 0.03 1.87 -4.71
CA LEU A 47 -0.72 0.63 -4.91
C LEU A 47 -0.05 -0.52 -4.15
N ASN A 48 -0.86 -1.44 -3.63
CA ASN A 48 -0.38 -2.66 -2.98
C ASN A 48 -0.19 -3.83 -3.97
N TYR A 49 -0.44 -3.58 -5.25
CA TYR A 49 -0.33 -4.53 -6.37
C TYR A 49 0.15 -3.80 -7.62
N VAL A 50 0.55 -4.54 -8.64
CA VAL A 50 0.97 -3.97 -9.94
C VAL A 50 -0.26 -3.94 -10.86
N ALA A 51 -0.74 -2.74 -11.20
CA ALA A 51 -1.94 -2.56 -12.02
C ALA A 51 -1.64 -2.41 -13.53
N GLY A 52 -0.40 -2.14 -13.91
CA GLY A 52 0.04 -1.94 -15.29
C GLY A 52 1.35 -1.17 -15.36
N ASP A 53 1.83 -0.93 -16.57
CA ASP A 53 3.14 -0.29 -16.78
C ASP A 53 3.17 1.21 -16.44
N ALA A 54 2.03 1.89 -16.47
CA ALA A 54 1.93 3.32 -16.19
C ALA A 54 1.78 3.66 -14.70
N ASP A 55 1.24 2.72 -13.91
CA ASP A 55 0.97 2.95 -12.50
C ASP A 55 2.22 2.76 -11.64
N GLY A 56 2.42 3.69 -10.70
CA GLY A 56 3.53 3.61 -9.78
C GLY A 56 4.88 4.01 -10.35
N ASN A 57 4.91 4.77 -11.44
CA ASN A 57 6.14 5.22 -12.09
C ASN A 57 6.86 6.36 -11.34
N THR A 58 6.27 6.90 -10.28
CA THR A 58 6.87 7.94 -9.45
C THR A 58 8.19 7.46 -8.84
N VAL A 59 9.26 8.22 -9.06
CA VAL A 59 10.57 7.96 -8.47
C VAL A 59 10.55 8.40 -7.01
N LEU A 60 11.07 7.57 -6.12
CA LEU A 60 11.23 7.88 -4.71
C LEU A 60 12.42 8.83 -4.53
N THR A 61 12.14 10.03 -4.07
CA THR A 61 13.13 11.08 -3.81
C THR A 61 13.25 11.37 -2.32
N PRO A 62 14.40 11.88 -1.85
CA PRO A 62 14.54 12.28 -0.45
C PRO A 62 13.48 13.33 -0.06
N GLY A 63 12.88 13.17 1.11
CA GLY A 63 11.82 14.04 1.62
C GLY A 63 10.40 13.61 1.24
N LEU A 64 10.23 12.66 0.32
CA LEU A 64 8.92 12.07 0.07
C LEU A 64 8.47 11.25 1.29
N VAL A 65 7.24 11.47 1.73
CA VAL A 65 6.60 10.70 2.79
C VAL A 65 5.38 10.00 2.23
N ILE A 66 5.25 8.71 2.49
CA ILE A 66 4.17 7.87 1.96
C ILE A 66 3.58 6.98 3.06
N ALA A 67 2.27 6.73 2.98
CA ALA A 67 1.60 5.67 3.70
C ALA A 67 1.69 4.38 2.88
N ILE A 68 2.18 3.31 3.51
CA ILE A 68 2.21 1.96 2.95
C ILE A 68 1.25 1.14 3.81
N GLU A 69 0.11 0.76 3.22
CA GLU A 69 -1.04 0.25 3.98
C GLU A 69 -1.72 -0.95 3.29
N PRO A 70 -1.05 -2.07 3.13
CA PRO A 70 -1.65 -3.22 2.49
C PRO A 70 -2.83 -3.77 3.30
N MET A 71 -3.94 -4.01 2.59
CA MET A 71 -5.08 -4.76 3.07
C MET A 71 -5.03 -6.15 2.46
N VAL A 72 -5.10 -7.17 3.31
CA VAL A 72 -4.87 -8.56 2.95
C VAL A 72 -6.09 -9.41 3.27
N GLN A 73 -6.45 -10.31 2.37
CA GLN A 73 -7.59 -11.22 2.54
C GLN A 73 -7.18 -12.67 2.33
N ARG A 74 -7.80 -13.58 3.07
CA ARG A 74 -7.54 -15.01 2.95
C ARG A 74 -8.24 -15.65 1.74
N GLY A 75 -9.39 -15.11 1.35
CA GLY A 75 -10.19 -15.60 0.23
C GLY A 75 -10.00 -14.77 -1.02
N THR A 76 -11.05 -14.09 -1.47
CA THR A 76 -10.97 -13.19 -2.65
C THR A 76 -10.23 -11.88 -2.34
N TRP A 77 -9.75 -11.19 -3.37
CA TRP A 77 -9.24 -9.82 -3.24
C TRP A 77 -10.36 -8.75 -3.20
N GLN A 78 -11.60 -9.13 -3.57
CA GLN A 78 -12.73 -8.22 -3.70
C GLN A 78 -13.31 -7.85 -2.34
N THR A 79 -13.77 -6.60 -2.23
CA THR A 79 -14.44 -6.10 -1.04
C THR A 79 -15.93 -5.83 -1.30
N ARG A 80 -16.66 -5.54 -0.24
CA ARG A 80 -18.00 -4.95 -0.28
C ARG A 80 -18.18 -4.00 0.90
N THR A 81 -18.88 -2.92 0.68
CA THR A 81 -19.29 -1.98 1.73
C THR A 81 -20.62 -2.44 2.33
N LEU A 82 -20.73 -2.38 3.64
CA LEU A 82 -21.97 -2.73 4.35
C LEU A 82 -23.03 -1.63 4.23
N ARG A 83 -24.23 -1.88 4.78
CA ARG A 83 -25.37 -0.96 4.71
C ARG A 83 -25.16 0.37 5.42
N ASP A 84 -24.21 0.45 6.32
CA ASP A 84 -23.79 1.68 7.00
C ASP A 84 -22.98 2.64 6.11
N ASN A 85 -22.71 2.24 4.86
CA ASN A 85 -21.90 2.98 3.87
C ASN A 85 -20.48 3.32 4.35
N TRP A 86 -19.97 2.60 5.34
CA TRP A 86 -18.66 2.82 5.94
C TRP A 86 -17.85 1.55 6.10
N THR A 87 -18.41 0.54 6.75
CA THR A 87 -17.70 -0.71 7.03
C THR A 87 -17.44 -1.49 5.77
N VAL A 88 -16.17 -1.80 5.52
CA VAL A 88 -15.72 -2.60 4.37
C VAL A 88 -15.29 -3.98 4.86
N VAL A 89 -15.78 -5.00 4.18
CA VAL A 89 -15.48 -6.40 4.49
C VAL A 89 -15.09 -7.15 3.23
N SER A 90 -14.47 -8.33 3.36
CA SER A 90 -14.24 -9.22 2.22
C SER A 90 -15.58 -9.63 1.59
N LYS A 91 -15.60 -9.74 0.27
CA LYS A 91 -16.83 -10.11 -0.47
C LYS A 91 -17.33 -11.51 -0.10
N ASP A 92 -16.41 -12.42 0.22
CA ASP A 92 -16.69 -13.82 0.57
C ASP A 92 -16.70 -14.09 2.09
N ASN A 93 -16.67 -13.04 2.92
CA ASN A 93 -16.60 -13.11 4.39
C ASN A 93 -15.32 -13.80 4.93
N SER A 94 -14.28 -13.93 4.13
CA SER A 94 -12.98 -14.42 4.59
C SER A 94 -12.31 -13.45 5.54
N LEU A 95 -11.35 -13.95 6.32
CA LEU A 95 -10.56 -13.12 7.24
C LEU A 95 -9.76 -12.07 6.48
N THR A 96 -9.69 -10.89 7.06
CA THR A 96 -8.96 -9.73 6.53
C THR A 96 -8.01 -9.17 7.58
N ALA A 97 -6.94 -8.54 7.13
CA ALA A 97 -6.03 -7.76 7.97
C ALA A 97 -5.60 -6.50 7.22
N HIS A 98 -5.48 -5.41 7.95
CA HIS A 98 -4.93 -4.14 7.48
C HIS A 98 -3.77 -3.74 8.37
N PHE A 99 -2.67 -3.33 7.77
CA PHE A 99 -1.49 -2.84 8.47
C PHE A 99 -0.92 -1.63 7.75
N GLU A 100 -0.61 -0.58 8.49
CA GLU A 100 -0.16 0.69 7.92
C GLU A 100 1.08 1.23 8.63
N HIS A 101 2.01 1.75 7.83
CA HIS A 101 3.09 2.60 8.30
C HIS A 101 3.26 3.82 7.41
N THR A 102 3.51 4.96 8.04
CA THR A 102 4.02 6.15 7.37
C THR A 102 5.54 6.06 7.28
N VAL A 103 6.07 6.19 6.07
CA VAL A 103 7.49 6.00 5.76
C VAL A 103 8.05 7.23 5.07
N ALA A 104 9.10 7.81 5.64
CA ALA A 104 9.88 8.86 5.00
C ALA A 104 11.01 8.25 4.16
N ILE A 105 11.18 8.75 2.94
CA ILE A 105 12.30 8.40 2.05
C ILE A 105 13.45 9.34 2.37
N THR A 106 14.56 8.80 2.87
CA THR A 106 15.75 9.60 3.21
C THR A 106 16.98 9.12 2.45
N ASN A 107 18.02 9.94 2.41
CA ASN A 107 19.31 9.57 1.80
C ASN A 107 19.96 8.36 2.50
N ASN A 108 19.63 8.12 3.76
CA ASN A 108 20.16 7.01 4.56
C ASN A 108 19.26 5.75 4.50
N GLY A 109 18.21 5.78 3.70
CA GLY A 109 17.21 4.73 3.57
C GLY A 109 15.84 5.13 4.11
N PRO A 110 14.87 4.21 4.13
CA PRO A 110 13.54 4.49 4.63
C PRO A 110 13.53 4.64 6.15
N GLU A 111 12.81 5.62 6.64
CA GLU A 111 12.53 5.84 8.06
C GLU A 111 11.05 5.62 8.31
N ILE A 112 10.71 4.72 9.23
CA ILE A 112 9.32 4.44 9.60
C ILE A 112 8.95 5.39 10.72
N LEU A 113 8.03 6.31 10.45
CA LEU A 113 7.64 7.38 11.39
C LEU A 113 6.61 6.93 12.43
N THR A 114 5.97 5.80 12.21
CA THR A 114 4.88 5.25 13.04
C THR A 114 5.29 4.01 13.83
N LEU A 115 6.57 3.85 14.12
CA LEU A 115 7.04 2.87 15.11
C LEU A 115 6.77 3.40 16.51
N PRO A 116 6.39 2.52 17.49
CA PRO A 116 6.24 2.90 18.88
C PRO A 116 7.56 3.28 19.53
#